data_2597c4afa6cf1dec3c9335a2891b4b5b
#
_entry.id   2597c4afa6cf1dec3c9335a2891b4b5b
#
_cell.length_a   1.000
_cell.length_b   1.000
_cell.length_c   1.000
_cell.angle_alpha   90.00
_cell.angle_beta   90.00
_cell.angle_gamma   90.00
#
_symmetry.space_group_name_H-M   'P 1'
#
loop_
_entity.id
_entity.type
_entity.pdbx_description
1 polymer ?
#
loop_
_entity_poly.entity_id
_entity_poly.type
_entity_poly.pdbx_seq_one_letter_code
_entity_poly.pdbx_strand_id
1 'polypeptide(L)'
;VLRLSKADVRIPIGSELTKCLGAGANPEIGRRAAEESEQEIREVLKDTDLVFITAGMGGGTGTGAAPVIARYAKEAGCVVVGIVTKPFSFEGTKRMQQALAGIEQMRQYVDTLVIVPNDKLLVGGDIPFLQAFSEADDVLRRGVQGISEIITLPGLINVDFADVKNVLQGKGSALMGIGIASGPN
;
A
#
# COMPACT_ATOMS: atom_id res chain seq x y z
N VAL A 1 -9.75 10.45 -10.32
CA VAL A 1 -8.65 9.51 -10.09
C VAL A 1 -9.04 8.12 -10.56
N LEU A 2 -10.13 7.52 -10.06
CA LEU A 2 -10.52 6.14 -10.39
C LEU A 2 -10.71 5.89 -11.90
N ARG A 3 -11.23 6.88 -12.64
CA ARG A 3 -11.42 6.80 -14.11
C ARG A 3 -10.10 6.69 -14.89
N LEU A 4 -8.99 7.13 -14.32
CA LEU A 4 -7.66 7.08 -14.92
C LEU A 4 -6.89 5.81 -14.53
N SER A 5 -7.43 5.01 -13.63
CA SER A 5 -6.82 3.75 -13.22
C SER A 5 -6.82 2.75 -14.38
N LYS A 6 -5.71 2.02 -14.51
CA LYS A 6 -5.55 0.91 -15.47
C LYS A 6 -5.86 -0.45 -14.83
N ALA A 7 -6.35 -0.47 -13.59
CA ALA A 7 -6.72 -1.71 -12.92
C ALA A 7 -7.91 -2.38 -13.62
N ASP A 8 -7.92 -3.70 -13.65
CA ASP A 8 -8.98 -4.52 -14.24
C ASP A 8 -10.29 -4.34 -13.48
N VAL A 9 -10.21 -4.34 -12.15
CA VAL A 9 -11.36 -4.07 -11.26
C VAL A 9 -11.20 -2.71 -10.59
N ARG A 10 -12.27 -1.91 -10.61
CA ARG A 10 -12.32 -0.58 -10.01
C ARG A 10 -13.53 -0.47 -9.12
N ILE A 11 -13.31 -0.36 -7.81
CA ILE A 11 -14.36 -0.26 -6.80
C ILE A 11 -14.45 1.19 -6.32
N PRO A 12 -15.54 1.91 -6.62
CA PRO A 12 -15.76 3.27 -6.11
C PRO A 12 -16.26 3.21 -4.66
N ILE A 13 -15.35 3.07 -3.71
CA ILE A 13 -15.71 2.97 -2.29
C ILE A 13 -16.41 4.22 -1.78
N GLY A 14 -17.45 4.03 -0.95
CA GLY A 14 -18.17 5.11 -0.30
C GLY A 14 -18.93 6.01 -1.27
N SER A 15 -19.52 5.46 -2.31
CA SER A 15 -20.23 6.22 -3.35
C SER A 15 -21.42 7.01 -2.79
N GLU A 16 -22.16 6.46 -1.84
CA GLU A 16 -23.27 7.13 -1.17
C GLU A 16 -22.78 8.12 -0.12
N LEU A 17 -21.84 7.72 0.74
CA LEU A 17 -21.29 8.52 1.82
C LEU A 17 -20.59 9.79 1.31
N THR A 18 -19.78 9.67 0.26
CA THR A 18 -18.93 10.75 -0.24
C THR A 18 -19.46 11.41 -1.49
N LYS A 19 -20.52 10.88 -2.09
CA LYS A 19 -21.04 11.29 -3.43
C LYS A 19 -19.93 11.36 -4.47
N CYS A 20 -18.98 10.44 -4.40
CA CYS A 20 -17.78 10.36 -5.25
C CYS A 20 -16.83 11.57 -5.15
N LEU A 21 -16.94 12.43 -4.15
CA LEU A 21 -16.08 13.59 -3.94
C LEU A 21 -14.77 13.26 -3.17
N GLY A 22 -14.67 12.02 -2.66
CA GLY A 22 -13.52 11.58 -1.87
C GLY A 22 -13.66 11.89 -0.37
N ALA A 23 -12.66 11.52 0.42
CA ALA A 23 -12.72 11.57 1.89
C ALA A 23 -12.33 12.93 2.49
N GLY A 24 -12.02 13.95 1.69
CA GLY A 24 -11.72 15.30 2.18
C GLY A 24 -10.57 15.36 3.20
N ALA A 25 -9.53 14.56 3.03
CA ALA A 25 -8.41 14.41 3.97
C ALA A 25 -8.82 13.94 5.38
N ASN A 26 -10.01 13.36 5.54
CA ASN A 26 -10.50 12.79 6.80
C ASN A 26 -10.43 11.26 6.76
N PRO A 27 -9.54 10.61 7.56
CA PRO A 27 -9.41 9.16 7.60
C PRO A 27 -10.68 8.42 8.05
N GLU A 28 -11.49 9.03 8.93
CA GLU A 28 -12.74 8.43 9.38
C GLU A 28 -13.77 8.29 8.24
N ILE A 29 -13.83 9.26 7.34
CA ILE A 29 -14.65 9.16 6.13
C ILE A 29 -14.09 8.07 5.20
N GLY A 30 -12.76 7.97 5.06
CA GLY A 30 -12.12 6.91 4.28
C GLY A 30 -12.41 5.51 4.84
N ARG A 31 -12.38 5.35 6.15
CA ARG A 31 -12.74 4.11 6.85
C ARG A 31 -14.18 3.70 6.54
N ARG A 32 -15.13 4.62 6.79
CA ARG A 32 -16.55 4.38 6.55
C ARG A 32 -16.87 4.12 5.08
N ALA A 33 -16.16 4.77 4.17
CA ALA A 33 -16.28 4.52 2.74
C ALA A 33 -15.89 3.08 2.35
N ALA A 34 -14.83 2.54 2.95
CA ALA A 34 -14.45 1.14 2.74
C ALA A 34 -15.45 0.17 3.38
N GLU A 35 -15.99 0.51 4.56
CA GLU A 35 -17.03 -0.29 5.24
C GLU A 35 -18.34 -0.32 4.46
N GLU A 36 -18.73 0.79 3.82
CA GLU A 36 -19.91 0.85 2.94
C GLU A 36 -19.78 -0.13 1.75
N SER A 37 -18.58 -0.29 1.22
CA SER A 37 -18.30 -1.15 0.05
C SER A 37 -17.74 -2.53 0.44
N GLU A 38 -18.05 -3.02 1.64
CA GLU A 38 -17.51 -4.28 2.17
C GLU A 38 -17.78 -5.46 1.24
N GLN A 39 -18.99 -5.57 0.68
CA GLN A 39 -19.37 -6.71 -0.16
C GLN A 39 -18.53 -6.79 -1.44
N GLU A 40 -18.38 -5.65 -2.13
CA GLU A 40 -17.57 -5.60 -3.35
C GLU A 40 -16.09 -5.89 -3.07
N ILE A 41 -15.56 -5.38 -1.95
CA ILE A 41 -14.18 -5.63 -1.55
C ILE A 41 -13.99 -7.12 -1.22
N ARG A 42 -14.90 -7.73 -0.47
CA ARG A 42 -14.81 -9.15 -0.12
C ARG A 42 -14.95 -10.07 -1.33
N GLU A 43 -15.76 -9.71 -2.32
CA GLU A 43 -15.89 -10.51 -3.55
C GLU A 43 -14.58 -10.54 -4.35
N VAL A 44 -13.86 -9.41 -4.43
CA VAL A 44 -12.55 -9.35 -5.10
C VAL A 44 -11.47 -10.12 -4.32
N LEU A 45 -11.61 -10.22 -3.00
CA LEU A 45 -10.67 -10.95 -2.14
C LEU A 45 -10.93 -12.46 -2.11
N LYS A 46 -12.06 -12.91 -2.64
CA LYS A 46 -12.41 -14.32 -2.66
C LYS A 46 -11.41 -15.12 -3.48
N ASP A 47 -11.05 -16.30 -2.98
CA ASP A 47 -10.10 -17.21 -3.63
C ASP A 47 -8.71 -16.60 -3.89
N THR A 48 -8.34 -15.57 -3.09
CA THR A 48 -7.06 -14.89 -3.18
C THR A 48 -6.13 -15.35 -2.06
N ASP A 49 -4.92 -15.76 -2.40
CA ASP A 49 -3.91 -16.23 -1.44
C ASP A 49 -3.03 -15.10 -0.90
N LEU A 50 -2.72 -14.11 -1.74
CA LEU A 50 -1.81 -13.00 -1.41
C LEU A 50 -2.39 -11.67 -1.86
N VAL A 51 -2.38 -10.69 -0.97
CA VAL A 51 -2.85 -9.33 -1.24
C VAL A 51 -1.76 -8.32 -0.94
N PHE A 52 -1.44 -7.50 -1.93
CA PHE A 52 -0.63 -6.30 -1.74
C PHE A 52 -1.56 -5.10 -1.54
N ILE A 53 -1.37 -4.39 -0.45
CA ILE A 53 -2.10 -3.14 -0.18
C ILE A 53 -1.12 -1.98 -0.23
N THR A 54 -1.28 -1.10 -1.21
CA THR A 54 -0.45 0.09 -1.37
C THR A 54 -1.26 1.34 -1.12
N ALA A 55 -0.69 2.25 -0.32
CA ALA A 55 -1.35 3.52 -0.04
C ALA A 55 -0.33 4.61 0.35
N GLY A 56 -0.62 5.85 -0.06
CA GLY A 56 -0.04 7.04 0.54
C GLY A 56 -0.78 7.36 1.84
N MET A 57 -0.06 7.32 2.97
CA MET A 57 -0.63 7.64 4.28
C MET A 57 -0.64 9.15 4.55
N GLY A 58 -1.57 9.61 5.38
CA GLY A 58 -1.73 11.02 5.75
C GLY A 58 -2.92 11.71 5.08
N GLY A 59 -3.49 11.12 4.01
CA GLY A 59 -4.75 11.55 3.42
C GLY A 59 -5.97 10.89 4.07
N GLY A 60 -7.15 11.11 3.50
CA GLY A 60 -8.39 10.51 4.00
C GLY A 60 -8.57 9.06 3.56
N THR A 61 -8.59 8.82 2.24
CA THR A 61 -8.89 7.49 1.67
C THR A 61 -7.81 6.46 2.00
N GLY A 62 -6.53 6.70 1.65
CA GLY A 62 -5.47 5.74 1.91
C GLY A 62 -5.33 5.41 3.39
N THR A 63 -5.32 6.42 4.25
CA THR A 63 -5.15 6.26 5.70
C THR A 63 -6.32 5.52 6.35
N GLY A 64 -7.55 5.81 5.92
CA GLY A 64 -8.75 5.23 6.53
C GLY A 64 -9.14 3.89 5.92
N ALA A 65 -9.10 3.75 4.60
CA ALA A 65 -9.58 2.56 3.91
C ALA A 65 -8.58 1.39 3.93
N ALA A 66 -7.26 1.67 3.83
CA ALA A 66 -6.26 0.59 3.75
C ALA A 66 -6.30 -0.37 4.96
N PRO A 67 -6.40 0.10 6.23
CA PRO A 67 -6.55 -0.81 7.38
C PRO A 67 -7.82 -1.66 7.33
N VAL A 68 -8.93 -1.12 6.82
CA VAL A 68 -10.19 -1.86 6.67
C VAL A 68 -10.05 -2.96 5.63
N ILE A 69 -9.47 -2.64 4.48
CA ILE A 69 -9.22 -3.61 3.41
C ILE A 69 -8.24 -4.69 3.90
N ALA A 70 -7.20 -4.32 4.65
CA ALA A 70 -6.27 -5.27 5.26
C ALA A 70 -6.98 -6.24 6.22
N ARG A 71 -7.92 -5.73 7.02
CA ARG A 71 -8.75 -6.57 7.89
C ARG A 71 -9.58 -7.56 7.09
N TYR A 72 -10.26 -7.12 6.04
CA TYR A 72 -11.08 -8.02 5.21
C TYR A 72 -10.23 -9.09 4.50
N ALA A 73 -9.05 -8.71 4.00
CA ALA A 73 -8.10 -9.65 3.40
C ALA A 73 -7.61 -10.68 4.43
N LYS A 74 -7.30 -10.23 5.66
CA LYS A 74 -6.89 -11.13 6.75
C LYS A 74 -8.01 -12.09 7.15
N GLU A 75 -9.24 -11.59 7.26
CA GLU A 75 -10.43 -12.41 7.57
C GLU A 75 -10.73 -13.42 6.45
N ALA A 76 -10.42 -13.10 5.20
CA ALA A 76 -10.53 -14.02 4.05
C ALA A 76 -9.41 -15.08 4.02
N GLY A 77 -8.42 -15.02 4.92
CA GLY A 77 -7.32 -15.99 4.99
C GLY A 77 -6.12 -15.67 4.08
N CYS A 78 -6.12 -14.50 3.44
CA CYS A 78 -5.02 -14.07 2.59
C CYS A 78 -3.75 -13.78 3.43
N VAL A 79 -2.59 -13.97 2.81
CA VAL A 79 -1.35 -13.31 3.26
C VAL A 79 -1.43 -11.84 2.84
N VAL A 80 -1.25 -10.93 3.77
CA VAL A 80 -1.43 -9.49 3.55
C VAL A 80 -0.10 -8.76 3.68
N VAL A 81 0.34 -8.15 2.59
CA VAL A 81 1.56 -7.32 2.53
C VAL A 81 1.15 -5.87 2.33
N GLY A 82 1.46 -5.03 3.31
CA GLY A 82 1.28 -3.58 3.21
C GLY A 82 2.55 -2.90 2.73
N ILE A 83 2.43 -2.03 1.73
CA ILE A 83 3.52 -1.16 1.28
C ILE A 83 2.99 0.26 1.25
N VAL A 84 3.41 1.08 2.20
CA VAL A 84 2.84 2.41 2.41
C VAL A 84 3.91 3.49 2.49
N THR A 85 3.57 4.70 2.04
CA THR A 85 4.44 5.86 2.20
C THR A 85 4.01 6.73 3.38
N LYS A 86 5.00 7.32 4.08
CA LYS A 86 4.77 8.46 4.97
C LYS A 86 4.83 9.75 4.16
N PRO A 87 3.99 10.75 4.49
CA PRO A 87 4.03 12.03 3.79
C PRO A 87 5.40 12.71 3.94
N PHE A 88 5.71 13.60 3.03
CA PHE A 88 6.85 14.50 3.17
C PHE A 88 6.66 15.43 4.37
N SER A 89 7.75 15.84 4.99
CA SER A 89 7.71 16.78 6.14
C SER A 89 7.05 18.11 5.81
N PHE A 90 7.20 18.59 4.57
CA PHE A 90 6.56 19.83 4.10
C PHE A 90 5.03 19.73 3.92
N GLU A 91 4.46 18.52 3.92
CA GLU A 91 2.98 18.33 3.85
C GLU A 91 2.29 18.64 5.19
N GLY A 92 3.05 18.81 6.25
CA GLY A 92 2.61 19.31 7.54
C GLY A 92 2.36 18.23 8.59
N THR A 93 2.44 18.66 9.84
CA THR A 93 2.38 17.80 11.03
C THR A 93 1.08 17.01 11.13
N LYS A 94 -0.05 17.62 10.77
CA LYS A 94 -1.36 16.96 10.81
C LYS A 94 -1.40 15.73 9.91
N ARG A 95 -0.88 15.84 8.68
CA ARG A 95 -0.79 14.70 7.75
C ARG A 95 0.11 13.60 8.27
N MET A 96 1.24 13.97 8.87
CA MET A 96 2.15 13.01 9.47
C MET A 96 1.49 12.27 10.65
N GLN A 97 0.78 12.96 11.54
CA GLN A 97 0.06 12.34 12.65
C GLN A 97 -1.03 11.37 12.15
N GLN A 98 -1.80 11.76 11.16
CA GLN A 98 -2.80 10.90 10.53
C GLN A 98 -2.14 9.65 9.91
N ALA A 99 -1.01 9.83 9.21
CA ALA A 99 -0.26 8.74 8.62
C ALA A 99 0.20 7.72 9.67
N LEU A 100 0.77 8.19 10.76
CA LEU A 100 1.25 7.32 11.85
C LEU A 100 0.09 6.55 12.49
N ALA A 101 -1.05 7.19 12.73
CA ALA A 101 -2.24 6.53 13.26
C ALA A 101 -2.77 5.44 12.32
N GLY A 102 -2.84 5.72 11.01
CA GLY A 102 -3.28 4.74 10.01
C GLY A 102 -2.31 3.57 9.85
N ILE A 103 -1.00 3.82 9.90
CA ILE A 103 0.05 2.80 9.88
C ILE A 103 -0.11 1.86 11.09
N GLU A 104 -0.33 2.42 12.28
CA GLU A 104 -0.51 1.62 13.49
C GLU A 104 -1.77 0.74 13.44
N GLN A 105 -2.86 1.27 12.90
CA GLN A 105 -4.07 0.46 12.65
C GLN A 105 -3.81 -0.66 11.64
N MET A 106 -3.07 -0.36 10.55
CA MET A 106 -2.78 -1.34 9.52
C MET A 106 -1.90 -2.50 10.03
N ARG A 107 -0.94 -2.22 10.96
CA ARG A 107 -0.08 -3.24 11.58
C ARG A 107 -0.84 -4.42 12.18
N GLN A 108 -2.06 -4.19 12.64
CA GLN A 108 -2.86 -5.23 13.30
C GLN A 108 -3.34 -6.30 12.33
N TYR A 109 -3.41 -5.98 11.04
CA TYR A 109 -4.04 -6.83 10.02
C TYR A 109 -3.07 -7.32 8.94
N VAL A 110 -1.91 -6.69 8.79
CA VAL A 110 -0.92 -7.12 7.79
C VAL A 110 0.05 -8.14 8.37
N ASP A 111 0.49 -9.08 7.54
CA ASP A 111 1.53 -10.04 7.90
C ASP A 111 2.92 -9.42 7.78
N THR A 112 3.10 -8.56 6.78
CA THR A 112 4.33 -7.79 6.56
C THR A 112 3.97 -6.36 6.19
N LEU A 113 4.66 -5.39 6.81
CA LEU A 113 4.47 -3.97 6.54
C LEU A 113 5.78 -3.29 6.16
N VAL A 114 5.84 -2.81 4.93
CA VAL A 114 6.94 -1.98 4.42
C VAL A 114 6.50 -0.51 4.50
N ILE A 115 7.30 0.30 5.18
CA ILE A 115 7.03 1.73 5.33
C ILE A 115 8.13 2.52 4.64
N VAL A 116 7.74 3.32 3.66
CA VAL A 116 8.64 4.20 2.90
C VAL A 116 8.49 5.63 3.39
N PRO A 117 9.50 6.21 4.06
CA PRO A 117 9.47 7.63 4.42
C PRO A 117 9.79 8.47 3.17
N ASN A 118 8.85 9.27 2.67
CA ASN A 118 9.03 10.06 1.47
C ASN A 118 10.23 11.02 1.55
N ASP A 119 10.54 11.56 2.75
CA ASP A 119 11.70 12.43 2.95
C ASP A 119 13.03 11.75 2.57
N LYS A 120 13.11 10.42 2.64
CA LYS A 120 14.30 9.67 2.21
C LYS A 120 14.50 9.63 0.70
N LEU A 121 13.48 10.00 -0.07
CA LEU A 121 13.54 10.06 -1.54
C LEU A 121 14.09 11.39 -2.04
N LEU A 122 14.19 12.40 -1.17
CA LEU A 122 14.74 13.72 -1.50
C LEU A 122 16.27 13.78 -1.43
N VAL A 123 16.94 12.66 -1.36
CA VAL A 123 18.41 12.61 -1.24
C VAL A 123 19.04 12.94 -2.59
N GLY A 124 19.64 14.11 -2.71
CA GLY A 124 20.44 14.48 -3.90
C GLY A 124 20.25 15.87 -4.49
N GLY A 125 19.52 16.78 -3.84
CA GLY A 125 19.41 18.17 -4.30
C GLY A 125 17.97 18.67 -4.48
N ASP A 126 17.81 19.80 -5.14
CA ASP A 126 16.51 20.44 -5.44
C ASP A 126 15.71 19.60 -6.46
N ILE A 127 14.99 18.58 -5.97
CA ILE A 127 14.08 17.81 -6.80
C ILE A 127 12.76 18.59 -6.94
N PRO A 128 12.26 18.85 -8.16
CA PRO A 128 10.96 19.47 -8.35
C PRO A 128 9.85 18.72 -7.62
N PHE A 129 8.92 19.46 -7.04
CA PHE A 129 7.84 18.92 -6.20
C PHE A 129 7.06 17.76 -6.86
N LEU A 130 6.74 17.91 -8.14
CA LEU A 130 6.04 16.88 -8.91
C LEU A 130 6.88 15.61 -9.09
N GLN A 131 8.19 15.75 -9.23
CA GLN A 131 9.10 14.62 -9.34
C GLN A 131 9.20 13.87 -8.03
N ALA A 132 9.21 14.55 -6.88
CA ALA A 132 9.25 13.90 -5.57
C ALA A 132 8.06 12.95 -5.36
N PHE A 133 6.85 13.34 -5.76
CA PHE A 133 5.68 12.45 -5.70
C PHE A 133 5.78 11.29 -6.70
N SER A 134 6.31 11.52 -7.90
CA SER A 134 6.54 10.45 -8.86
C SER A 134 7.55 9.41 -8.36
N GLU A 135 8.60 9.83 -7.66
CA GLU A 135 9.56 8.92 -7.01
C GLU A 135 8.89 8.09 -5.92
N ALA A 136 8.00 8.70 -5.11
CA ALA A 136 7.25 7.97 -4.09
C ALA A 136 6.33 6.89 -4.71
N ASP A 137 5.66 7.22 -5.81
CA ASP A 137 4.82 6.26 -6.54
C ASP A 137 5.66 5.12 -7.14
N ASP A 138 6.85 5.45 -7.70
CA ASP A 138 7.74 4.43 -8.29
C ASP A 138 8.31 3.48 -7.23
N VAL A 139 8.62 3.96 -6.04
CA VAL A 139 9.06 3.10 -4.93
C VAL A 139 7.97 2.13 -4.51
N LEU A 140 6.71 2.57 -4.42
CA LEU A 140 5.58 1.67 -4.15
C LEU A 140 5.45 0.60 -5.24
N ARG A 141 5.53 1.00 -6.51
CA ARG A 141 5.50 0.08 -7.66
C ARG A 141 6.61 -0.95 -7.59
N ARG A 142 7.85 -0.52 -7.38
CA ARG A 142 9.02 -1.41 -7.26
C ARG A 142 8.91 -2.35 -6.06
N GLY A 143 8.32 -1.87 -4.96
CA GLY A 143 8.08 -2.69 -3.78
C GLY A 143 7.16 -3.88 -4.05
N VAL A 144 6.04 -3.63 -4.73
CA VAL A 144 5.12 -4.69 -5.17
C VAL A 144 5.81 -5.61 -6.19
N GLN A 145 6.45 -5.01 -7.20
CA GLN A 145 7.10 -5.74 -8.28
C GLN A 145 8.19 -6.69 -7.74
N GLY A 146 9.08 -6.21 -6.87
CA GLY A 146 10.18 -7.02 -6.35
C GLY A 146 9.71 -8.25 -5.56
N ILE A 147 8.64 -8.13 -4.77
CA ILE A 147 8.08 -9.26 -4.05
C ILE A 147 7.30 -10.18 -5.00
N SER A 148 6.54 -9.61 -5.94
CA SER A 148 5.75 -10.37 -6.91
C SER A 148 6.65 -11.18 -7.86
N GLU A 149 7.75 -10.61 -8.33
CA GLU A 149 8.69 -11.28 -9.24
C GLU A 149 9.35 -12.51 -8.60
N ILE A 150 9.63 -12.49 -7.31
CA ILE A 150 10.14 -13.67 -6.59
C ILE A 150 9.18 -14.86 -6.71
N ILE A 151 7.87 -14.59 -6.76
CA ILE A 151 6.83 -15.61 -6.81
C ILE A 151 6.54 -16.04 -8.26
N THR A 152 6.55 -15.08 -9.20
CA THR A 152 6.02 -15.28 -10.55
C THR A 152 7.07 -15.60 -11.60
N LEU A 153 8.31 -15.16 -11.39
CA LEU A 153 9.38 -15.38 -12.37
C LEU A 153 10.18 -16.65 -12.02
N PRO A 154 10.35 -17.58 -12.98
CA PRO A 154 11.25 -18.71 -12.81
C PRO A 154 12.69 -18.20 -12.72
N GLY A 155 13.33 -18.41 -11.57
CA GLY A 155 14.73 -18.04 -11.32
C GLY A 155 15.66 -19.24 -11.33
N LEU A 156 16.94 -19.03 -10.97
CA LEU A 156 17.91 -20.09 -10.74
C LEU A 156 17.50 -21.01 -9.58
N ILE A 157 16.73 -20.49 -8.63
CA ILE A 157 16.11 -21.23 -7.54
C ILE A 157 14.62 -20.88 -7.60
N ASN A 158 13.79 -21.89 -7.88
CA ASN A 158 12.35 -21.71 -7.84
C ASN A 158 11.89 -21.68 -6.39
N VAL A 159 11.26 -20.56 -5.98
CA VAL A 159 10.63 -20.41 -4.68
C VAL A 159 9.14 -20.65 -4.89
N ASP A 160 8.57 -21.61 -4.19
CA ASP A 160 7.13 -21.83 -4.26
C ASP A 160 6.38 -20.82 -3.36
N PHE A 161 5.07 -20.71 -3.58
CA PHE A 161 4.24 -19.78 -2.78
C PHE A 161 4.24 -20.13 -1.29
N ALA A 162 4.37 -21.41 -0.94
CA ALA A 162 4.40 -21.85 0.46
C ALA A 162 5.64 -21.30 1.18
N ASP A 163 6.80 -21.28 0.53
CA ASP A 163 8.03 -20.71 1.08
C ASP A 163 7.89 -19.19 1.29
N VAL A 164 7.35 -18.49 0.31
CA VAL A 164 7.10 -17.04 0.41
C VAL A 164 6.08 -16.75 1.51
N LYS A 165 5.02 -17.53 1.62
CA LYS A 165 4.02 -17.44 2.68
C LYS A 165 4.66 -17.57 4.06
N ASN A 166 5.51 -18.57 4.26
CA ASN A 166 6.22 -18.82 5.52
C ASN A 166 7.17 -17.66 5.89
N VAL A 167 7.79 -17.02 4.90
CA VAL A 167 8.66 -15.86 5.12
C VAL A 167 7.87 -14.61 5.46
N LEU A 168 6.76 -14.35 4.78
CA LEU A 168 5.97 -13.13 4.94
C LEU A 168 5.01 -13.19 6.11
N GLN A 169 4.47 -14.36 6.45
CA GLN A 169 3.42 -14.50 7.43
C GLN A 169 3.90 -14.22 8.86
N GLY A 170 3.24 -13.26 9.53
CA GLY A 170 3.47 -12.96 10.94
C GLY A 170 4.81 -12.29 11.29
N LYS A 171 5.54 -11.74 10.31
CA LYS A 171 6.89 -11.17 10.53
C LYS A 171 6.89 -9.70 10.96
N GLY A 172 5.76 -9.00 10.88
CA GLY A 172 5.64 -7.60 11.32
C GLY A 172 6.20 -6.59 10.33
N SER A 173 7.24 -5.84 10.70
CA SER A 173 7.82 -4.79 9.82
C SER A 173 8.94 -5.34 8.96
N ALA A 174 8.95 -4.97 7.69
CA ALA A 174 10.03 -5.26 6.77
C ALA A 174 10.71 -3.96 6.30
N LEU A 175 11.97 -4.07 5.92
CA LEU A 175 12.73 -3.01 5.27
C LEU A 175 13.05 -3.45 3.84
N MET A 176 12.85 -2.53 2.91
CA MET A 176 13.19 -2.74 1.52
C MET A 176 14.28 -1.76 1.10
N GLY A 177 15.28 -2.26 0.41
CA GLY A 177 16.31 -1.46 -0.26
C GLY A 177 16.38 -1.83 -1.74
N ILE A 178 16.63 -0.84 -2.60
CA ILE A 178 16.81 -1.01 -4.04
C ILE A 178 18.17 -0.50 -4.40
N GLY A 179 19.00 -1.34 -5.03
CA GLY A 179 20.29 -0.98 -5.60
C GLY A 179 20.28 -1.25 -7.11
N ILE A 180 20.76 -0.29 -7.89
CA ILE A 180 20.96 -0.44 -9.33
C ILE A 180 22.45 -0.23 -9.60
N ALA A 181 23.09 -1.22 -10.20
CA ALA A 181 24.47 -1.12 -10.67
C ALA A 181 24.51 -1.34 -12.18
N SER A 182 25.24 -0.50 -12.90
CA SER A 182 25.55 -0.66 -14.30
C SER A 182 27.06 -0.51 -14.49
N GLY A 183 27.70 -1.47 -15.14
CA GLY A 183 29.14 -1.46 -15.41
C GLY A 183 29.64 -2.82 -15.90
N PRO A 184 30.84 -2.88 -16.52
CA PRO A 184 31.45 -4.16 -16.82
C PRO A 184 31.79 -4.89 -15.51
N ASN A 185 31.55 -6.20 -15.47
CA ASN A 185 31.88 -7.09 -14.34
C ASN A 185 33.37 -7.00 -13.99
#